data_7580582565ddc41f623fcb0003590af9
#
_entry.id   7580582565ddc41f623fcb0003590af9
#
_cell.length_a   1.000
_cell.length_b   1.000
_cell.length_c   1.000
_cell.angle_alpha   90.00
_cell.angle_beta   90.00
_cell.angle_gamma   90.00
#
_symmetry.space_group_name_H-M   'P 1'
#
loop_
_entity.id
_entity.type
_entity.pdbx_description
1 polymer ?
#
loop_
_entity_poly.entity_id
_entity_poly.type
_entity_poly.pdbx_seq_one_letter_code
_entity_poly.pdbx_strand_id
1 'polypeptide(L)'
;NSDGTILGNYRKSHIPDGAGYLEKYYFNPGDTGFKVWKTKFGNIGIGICWDQWFPEAARIMVLKGAEILFYPTAIGDEPRMSQYDSSKAWQRVMQGHAAANVISVVASNRIGFESVQGQTNGFYGKSFICDRSGEIIQEASNNKEEIITAEIDIEKDHLFRRNWGLF
;
A
#
# COMPACT_ATOMS: atom_id res chain seq x y z
N ASN A 1 18.50 4.05 -0.96
CA ASN A 1 19.11 3.42 -2.12
C ASN A 1 19.97 2.22 -1.68
N SER A 2 20.33 1.34 -2.60
CA SER A 2 21.09 0.11 -2.28
C SER A 2 22.51 0.36 -1.71
N ASP A 3 23.02 1.56 -1.81
CA ASP A 3 24.28 2.01 -1.23
C ASP A 3 24.12 2.69 0.15
N GLY A 4 22.91 2.68 0.71
CA GLY A 4 22.59 3.35 1.97
C GLY A 4 22.26 4.84 1.85
N THR A 5 22.31 5.42 0.65
CA THR A 5 21.93 6.84 0.45
C THR A 5 20.45 7.06 0.74
N ILE A 6 20.13 8.04 1.57
CA ILE A 6 18.75 8.46 1.81
C ILE A 6 18.27 9.31 0.64
N LEU A 7 17.29 8.81 -0.13
CA LEU A 7 16.72 9.50 -1.29
C LEU A 7 15.71 10.58 -0.90
N GLY A 8 15.21 10.56 0.31
CA GLY A 8 14.25 11.50 0.84
C GLY A 8 13.30 10.85 1.84
N ASN A 9 12.26 11.58 2.22
CA ASN A 9 11.20 11.07 3.07
C ASN A 9 9.82 11.44 2.50
N TYR A 10 8.82 10.65 2.84
CA TYR A 10 7.41 10.92 2.62
C TYR A 10 6.71 10.98 3.97
N ARG A 11 5.88 11.97 4.17
CA ARG A 11 4.99 12.06 5.31
C ARG A 11 3.56 11.70 4.88
N LYS A 12 2.92 10.77 5.56
CA LYS A 12 1.58 10.26 5.30
C LYS A 12 0.59 11.40 5.13
N SER A 13 -0.06 11.46 3.98
CA SER A 13 -0.97 12.55 3.62
C SER A 13 -2.36 12.37 4.23
N HIS A 14 -2.86 11.14 4.29
CA HIS A 14 -4.19 10.83 4.80
C HIS A 14 -4.10 10.17 6.17
N ILE A 15 -4.64 10.84 7.17
CA ILE A 15 -4.59 10.39 8.57
C ILE A 15 -5.95 9.82 8.97
N PRO A 16 -6.03 8.55 9.43
CA PRO A 16 -7.28 7.95 9.89
C PRO A 16 -7.77 8.58 11.21
N ASP A 17 -9.08 8.50 11.43
CA ASP A 17 -9.75 9.03 12.61
C ASP A 17 -10.93 8.15 13.00
N GLY A 18 -10.68 6.90 13.26
CA GLY A 18 -11.66 5.90 13.67
C GLY A 18 -11.36 5.31 15.04
N ALA A 19 -12.33 4.64 15.66
CA ALA A 19 -12.10 3.90 16.90
C ALA A 19 -10.96 2.89 16.70
N GLY A 20 -9.98 2.88 17.58
CA GLY A 20 -8.77 2.08 17.47
C GLY A 20 -7.69 2.67 16.58
N TYR A 21 -7.97 3.72 15.81
CA TYR A 21 -7.07 4.36 14.86
C TYR A 21 -7.14 5.90 14.95
N LEU A 22 -7.11 6.45 16.17
CA LEU A 22 -7.25 7.90 16.44
C LEU A 22 -5.94 8.66 16.11
N GLU A 23 -5.39 8.48 14.92
CA GLU A 23 -4.11 9.09 14.55
C GLU A 23 -4.20 10.62 14.47
N LYS A 24 -5.35 11.20 14.11
CA LYS A 24 -5.52 12.66 14.06
C LYS A 24 -5.35 13.37 15.40
N TYR A 25 -5.46 12.65 16.51
CA TYR A 25 -5.17 13.22 17.82
C TYR A 25 -3.66 13.54 17.99
N TYR A 26 -2.80 12.75 17.34
CA TYR A 26 -1.35 12.83 17.48
C TYR A 26 -0.65 13.48 16.29
N PHE A 27 -1.22 13.37 15.09
CA PHE A 27 -0.56 13.71 13.84
C PHE A 27 -1.39 14.62 12.96
N ASN A 28 -0.71 15.53 12.28
CA ASN A 28 -1.26 16.31 11.17
C ASN A 28 -1.01 15.59 9.85
N PRO A 29 -1.84 15.84 8.81
CA PRO A 29 -1.54 15.40 7.45
C PRO A 29 -0.15 15.83 7.00
N GLY A 30 0.54 14.93 6.31
CA GLY A 30 1.86 15.21 5.75
C GLY A 30 1.79 16.28 4.65
N ASP A 31 2.83 17.09 4.59
CA ASP A 31 2.95 18.25 3.68
C ASP A 31 3.97 18.01 2.55
N THR A 32 4.51 16.80 2.42
CA THR A 32 5.53 16.48 1.41
C THR A 32 4.97 16.28 0.00
N GLY A 33 3.65 16.14 -0.12
CA GLY A 33 3.01 15.64 -1.35
C GLY A 33 3.45 14.22 -1.69
N PHE A 34 2.79 13.61 -2.67
CA PHE A 34 3.15 12.27 -3.14
C PHE A 34 4.46 12.31 -3.92
N LYS A 35 5.35 11.36 -3.63
CA LYS A 35 6.71 11.30 -4.18
C LYS A 35 6.96 9.99 -4.90
N VAL A 36 7.89 10.05 -5.83
CA VAL A 36 8.47 8.90 -6.53
C VAL A 36 9.97 8.97 -6.38
N TRP A 37 10.60 7.87 -6.04
CA TRP A 37 12.05 7.78 -5.88
C TRP A 37 12.64 6.91 -6.98
N LYS A 38 13.62 7.48 -7.66
CA LYS A 38 14.40 6.75 -8.64
C LYS A 38 15.44 5.89 -7.92
N THR A 39 15.32 4.58 -8.08
CA THR A 39 16.30 3.60 -7.59
C THR A 39 17.03 2.94 -8.76
N LYS A 40 18.07 2.18 -8.48
CA LYS A 40 18.75 1.40 -9.55
C LYS A 40 17.88 0.23 -10.08
N PHE A 41 16.78 -0.10 -9.42
CA PHE A 41 15.90 -1.22 -9.79
C PHE A 41 14.59 -0.76 -10.42
N GLY A 42 14.34 0.54 -10.47
CA GLY A 42 13.10 1.14 -10.95
C GLY A 42 12.65 2.31 -10.09
N ASN A 43 11.63 3.00 -10.55
CA ASN A 43 11.03 4.12 -9.87
C ASN A 43 9.91 3.64 -8.94
N ILE A 44 10.00 3.94 -7.65
CA ILE A 44 9.05 3.48 -6.66
C ILE A 44 8.20 4.62 -6.10
N GLY A 45 6.89 4.38 -5.99
CA GLY A 45 5.97 5.22 -5.26
C GLY A 45 5.63 4.58 -3.91
N ILE A 46 5.50 5.37 -2.86
CA ILE A 46 5.16 4.87 -1.52
C ILE A 46 4.01 5.70 -0.96
N GLY A 47 2.88 5.04 -0.70
CA GLY A 47 1.82 5.55 0.16
C GLY A 47 1.85 4.83 1.50
N ILE A 48 1.40 5.47 2.58
CA ILE A 48 1.45 4.86 3.91
C ILE A 48 0.03 4.59 4.40
N CYS A 49 -0.27 3.32 4.65
CA CYS A 49 -1.49 2.83 5.30
C CYS A 49 -2.76 3.50 4.72
N TRP A 50 -3.37 4.48 5.40
CA TRP A 50 -4.61 5.12 5.01
C TRP A 50 -4.60 5.78 3.62
N ASP A 51 -3.42 6.14 3.08
CA ASP A 51 -3.26 6.60 1.70
C ASP A 51 -3.76 5.58 0.67
N GLN A 52 -3.80 4.29 1.03
CA GLN A 52 -4.27 3.18 0.20
C GLN A 52 -5.74 3.30 -0.23
N TRP A 53 -6.56 4.07 0.51
CA TRP A 53 -7.97 4.25 0.19
C TRP A 53 -8.23 5.31 -0.88
N PHE A 54 -7.21 6.09 -1.24
CA PHE A 54 -7.31 7.26 -2.12
C PHE A 54 -6.72 6.95 -3.50
N PRO A 55 -7.55 6.69 -4.53
CA PRO A 55 -7.08 6.41 -5.88
C PRO A 55 -6.27 7.57 -6.47
N GLU A 56 -6.50 8.80 -6.04
CA GLU A 56 -5.74 9.98 -6.43
C GLU A 56 -4.27 9.83 -6.04
N ALA A 57 -3.95 9.27 -4.88
CA ALA A 57 -2.59 9.03 -4.42
C ALA A 57 -1.84 8.10 -5.39
N ALA A 58 -2.44 6.96 -5.73
CA ALA A 58 -1.88 6.00 -6.68
C ALA A 58 -1.69 6.65 -8.06
N ARG A 59 -2.71 7.32 -8.58
CA ARG A 59 -2.67 7.97 -9.90
C ARG A 59 -1.60 9.05 -9.99
N ILE A 60 -1.48 9.91 -8.98
CA ILE A 60 -0.46 10.96 -8.93
C ILE A 60 0.94 10.35 -8.96
N MET A 61 1.21 9.30 -8.17
CA MET A 61 2.52 8.65 -8.16
C MET A 61 2.83 8.01 -9.52
N VAL A 62 1.87 7.37 -10.17
CA VAL A 62 2.06 6.79 -11.51
C VAL A 62 2.32 7.87 -12.56
N LEU A 63 1.57 8.97 -12.55
CA LEU A 63 1.81 10.11 -13.45
C LEU A 63 3.17 10.79 -13.21
N LYS A 64 3.72 10.67 -11.99
CA LYS A 64 5.09 11.08 -11.66
C LYS A 64 6.15 10.05 -12.04
N GLY A 65 5.76 8.94 -12.67
CA GLY A 65 6.67 7.93 -13.20
C GLY A 65 6.94 6.75 -12.28
N ALA A 66 6.09 6.48 -11.27
CA ALA A 66 6.21 5.26 -10.48
C ALA A 66 5.99 4.02 -11.36
N GLU A 67 6.80 2.99 -11.13
CA GLU A 67 6.79 1.69 -11.81
C GLU A 67 6.30 0.58 -10.88
N ILE A 68 6.43 0.78 -9.58
CA ILE A 68 5.88 -0.08 -8.53
C ILE A 68 5.36 0.81 -7.41
N LEU A 69 4.20 0.47 -6.83
CA LEU A 69 3.65 1.14 -5.66
C LEU A 69 3.80 0.26 -4.42
N PHE A 70 4.23 0.87 -3.31
CA PHE A 70 4.37 0.21 -2.01
C PHE A 70 3.44 0.86 -0.98
N TYR A 71 2.76 0.02 -0.18
CA TYR A 71 1.88 0.44 0.91
C TYR A 71 2.23 -0.29 2.21
N PRO A 72 3.22 0.22 2.98
CA PRO A 72 3.40 -0.25 4.36
C PRO A 72 2.19 0.16 5.20
N THR A 73 1.63 -0.82 5.96
CA THR A 73 0.30 -0.70 6.54
C THR A 73 0.23 -1.37 7.91
N ALA A 74 -0.63 -0.84 8.78
CA ALA A 74 -1.11 -1.48 9.99
C ALA A 74 -2.64 -1.32 10.03
N ILE A 75 -3.35 -2.23 9.35
CA ILE A 75 -4.82 -2.25 9.27
C ILE A 75 -5.36 -3.59 9.74
N GLY A 76 -6.52 -3.57 10.39
CA GLY A 76 -7.11 -4.75 10.98
C GLY A 76 -8.60 -4.57 11.24
N ASP A 77 -9.03 -5.09 12.38
CA ASP A 77 -10.43 -5.09 12.80
C ASP A 77 -11.02 -3.67 12.84
N GLU A 78 -12.31 -3.61 12.60
CA GLU A 78 -13.11 -2.40 12.69
C GLU A 78 -13.90 -2.42 14.02
N PRO A 79 -13.40 -1.79 15.10
CA PRO A 79 -14.01 -1.93 16.42
C PRO A 79 -15.50 -1.50 16.50
N ARG A 80 -15.92 -0.57 15.64
CA ARG A 80 -17.32 -0.15 15.54
C ARG A 80 -18.17 -1.03 14.63
N MET A 81 -17.56 -1.93 13.86
CA MET A 81 -18.23 -2.82 12.92
C MET A 81 -17.67 -4.24 13.08
N SER A 82 -17.69 -4.76 14.30
CA SER A 82 -16.99 -6.01 14.69
C SER A 82 -17.32 -7.26 13.86
N GLN A 83 -18.40 -7.25 13.09
CA GLN A 83 -18.79 -8.34 12.19
C GLN A 83 -18.31 -8.10 10.74
N TYR A 84 -17.70 -6.96 10.45
CA TYR A 84 -17.24 -6.63 9.10
C TYR A 84 -15.75 -6.93 8.93
N ASP A 85 -15.42 -7.91 8.11
CA ASP A 85 -14.06 -8.18 7.66
C ASP A 85 -13.70 -7.24 6.49
N SER A 86 -12.99 -6.17 6.78
CA SER A 86 -12.53 -5.19 5.78
C SER A 86 -11.36 -5.69 4.92
N SER A 87 -10.75 -6.83 5.25
CA SER A 87 -9.52 -7.30 4.60
C SER A 87 -9.66 -7.49 3.09
N LYS A 88 -10.81 -8.05 2.66
CA LYS A 88 -11.08 -8.23 1.22
C LYS A 88 -11.35 -6.91 0.49
N ALA A 89 -11.98 -5.94 1.16
CA ALA A 89 -12.18 -4.61 0.59
C ALA A 89 -10.84 -3.90 0.46
N TRP A 90 -9.98 -3.99 1.48
CA TRP A 90 -8.63 -3.47 1.50
C TRP A 90 -7.78 -3.99 0.34
N GLN A 91 -7.71 -5.31 0.14
CA GLN A 91 -6.99 -5.90 -1.00
C GLN A 91 -7.58 -5.42 -2.34
N ARG A 92 -8.91 -5.46 -2.48
CA ARG A 92 -9.60 -5.08 -3.73
C ARG A 92 -9.36 -3.64 -4.15
N VAL A 93 -9.28 -2.70 -3.22
CA VAL A 93 -8.98 -1.30 -3.53
C VAL A 93 -7.59 -1.18 -4.16
N MET A 94 -6.59 -1.84 -3.59
CA MET A 94 -5.22 -1.78 -4.12
C MET A 94 -5.04 -2.59 -5.41
N GLN A 95 -5.75 -3.70 -5.58
CA GLN A 95 -5.89 -4.40 -6.86
C GLN A 95 -6.50 -3.47 -7.93
N GLY A 96 -7.50 -2.67 -7.54
CA GLY A 96 -8.06 -1.63 -8.40
C GLY A 96 -7.03 -0.56 -8.80
N HIS A 97 -6.16 -0.15 -7.86
CA HIS A 97 -5.06 0.78 -8.20
C HIS A 97 -4.07 0.15 -9.18
N ALA A 98 -3.74 -1.13 -8.99
CA ALA A 98 -2.86 -1.85 -9.89
C ALA A 98 -3.44 -1.89 -11.31
N ALA A 99 -4.66 -2.39 -11.47
CA ALA A 99 -5.33 -2.53 -12.75
C ALA A 99 -5.59 -1.17 -13.43
N ALA A 100 -6.11 -0.17 -12.69
CA ALA A 100 -6.43 1.15 -13.23
C ALA A 100 -5.20 1.96 -13.67
N ASN A 101 -4.02 1.63 -13.18
CA ASN A 101 -2.77 2.31 -13.51
C ASN A 101 -1.78 1.42 -14.28
N VAL A 102 -2.14 0.15 -14.53
CA VAL A 102 -1.26 -0.84 -15.17
C VAL A 102 0.10 -0.88 -14.48
N ILE A 103 0.11 -1.14 -13.18
CA ILE A 103 1.28 -1.10 -12.31
C ILE A 103 1.21 -2.21 -11.25
N SER A 104 2.34 -2.77 -10.87
CA SER A 104 2.40 -3.70 -9.74
C SER A 104 2.27 -2.97 -8.40
N VAL A 105 1.56 -3.58 -7.44
CA VAL A 105 1.37 -3.06 -6.09
C VAL A 105 1.85 -4.08 -5.06
N VAL A 106 2.59 -3.59 -4.07
CA VAL A 106 3.12 -4.35 -2.94
C VAL A 106 2.56 -3.76 -1.65
N ALA A 107 1.79 -4.53 -0.91
CA ALA A 107 1.22 -4.11 0.36
C ALA A 107 1.74 -5.02 1.49
N SER A 108 2.39 -4.41 2.48
CA SER A 108 2.83 -5.10 3.69
C SER A 108 1.99 -4.68 4.87
N ASN A 109 1.38 -5.63 5.56
CA ASN A 109 0.50 -5.35 6.69
C ASN A 109 0.96 -6.07 7.96
N ARG A 110 0.66 -5.47 9.09
CA ARG A 110 0.88 -6.00 10.43
C ARG A 110 0.00 -7.22 10.70
N ILE A 111 0.47 -8.11 11.55
CA ILE A 111 -0.27 -9.22 12.15
C ILE A 111 -0.37 -9.05 13.67
N GLY A 112 -1.19 -9.88 14.31
CA GLY A 112 -1.30 -9.98 15.76
C GLY A 112 -2.30 -9.01 16.38
N PHE A 113 -2.20 -8.81 17.69
CA PHE A 113 -3.15 -8.04 18.46
C PHE A 113 -2.45 -6.97 19.28
N GLU A 114 -3.15 -5.90 19.55
CA GLU A 114 -2.73 -4.83 20.42
C GLU A 114 -3.89 -4.46 21.36
N SER A 115 -3.62 -4.42 22.67
CA SER A 115 -4.64 -4.11 23.67
C SER A 115 -4.21 -2.91 24.50
N VAL A 116 -5.07 -1.88 24.52
CA VAL A 116 -4.86 -0.66 25.29
C VAL A 116 -6.17 -0.29 25.97
N GLN A 117 -6.13 -0.10 27.29
CA GLN A 117 -7.29 0.35 28.09
C GLN A 117 -8.56 -0.49 27.88
N GLY A 118 -8.42 -1.81 27.73
CA GLY A 118 -9.54 -2.73 27.54
C GLY A 118 -10.10 -2.80 26.11
N GLN A 119 -9.56 -2.03 25.18
CA GLN A 119 -9.83 -2.18 23.75
C GLN A 119 -8.74 -3.02 23.09
N THR A 120 -9.15 -4.02 22.32
CA THR A 120 -8.22 -4.87 21.54
C THR A 120 -8.47 -4.65 20.07
N ASN A 121 -7.41 -4.38 19.31
CA ASN A 121 -7.40 -4.33 17.85
C ASN A 121 -6.61 -5.52 17.32
N GLY A 122 -7.21 -6.31 16.43
CA GLY A 122 -6.54 -7.35 15.67
C GLY A 122 -6.08 -6.83 14.32
N PHE A 123 -4.88 -7.20 13.89
CA PHE A 123 -4.35 -6.86 12.56
C PHE A 123 -4.39 -8.12 11.69
N TYR A 124 -5.04 -8.05 10.55
CA TYR A 124 -5.38 -9.25 9.79
C TYR A 124 -4.28 -9.73 8.82
N GLY A 125 -3.07 -9.15 8.86
CA GLY A 125 -1.97 -9.57 7.99
C GLY A 125 -2.35 -9.51 6.52
N LYS A 126 -2.30 -10.66 5.83
CA LYS A 126 -2.66 -10.79 4.41
C LYS A 126 -1.87 -9.82 3.51
N SER A 127 -0.60 -9.58 3.84
CA SER A 127 0.31 -8.85 2.96
C SER A 127 0.30 -9.49 1.58
N PHE A 128 0.40 -8.70 0.52
CA PHE A 128 0.31 -9.26 -0.82
C PHE A 128 1.10 -8.46 -1.85
N ILE A 129 1.35 -9.14 -2.97
CA ILE A 129 1.88 -8.55 -4.19
C ILE A 129 0.87 -8.82 -5.28
N CYS A 130 0.41 -7.80 -5.99
CA CYS A 130 -0.37 -7.97 -7.21
C CYS A 130 0.35 -7.40 -8.42
N ASP A 131 0.07 -8.00 -9.56
CA ASP A 131 0.61 -7.59 -10.83
C ASP A 131 -0.14 -6.39 -11.44
N ARG A 132 0.29 -5.93 -12.62
CA ARG A 132 -0.31 -4.82 -13.35
C ARG A 132 -1.79 -4.99 -13.74
N SER A 133 -2.30 -6.22 -13.73
CA SER A 133 -3.72 -6.51 -13.99
C SER A 133 -4.58 -6.45 -12.71
N GLY A 134 -3.93 -6.35 -11.54
CA GLY A 134 -4.56 -6.42 -10.23
C GLY A 134 -4.71 -7.82 -9.68
N GLU A 135 -4.18 -8.86 -10.37
CA GLU A 135 -4.20 -10.22 -9.85
C GLU A 135 -3.16 -10.39 -8.74
N ILE A 136 -3.58 -10.97 -7.61
CA ILE A 136 -2.67 -11.27 -6.50
C ILE A 136 -1.80 -12.45 -6.92
N ILE A 137 -0.50 -12.20 -7.06
CA ILE A 137 0.50 -13.19 -7.44
C ILE A 137 1.21 -13.83 -6.25
N GLN A 138 1.19 -13.15 -5.09
CA GLN A 138 1.67 -13.67 -3.81
C GLN A 138 0.82 -13.08 -2.67
N GLU A 139 0.46 -13.92 -1.71
CA GLU A 139 -0.26 -13.50 -0.50
C GLU A 139 0.34 -14.19 0.72
N ALA A 140 0.60 -13.41 1.76
CA ALA A 140 1.03 -13.89 3.06
C ALA A 140 -0.16 -14.33 3.92
N SER A 141 0.12 -15.16 4.91
CA SER A 141 -0.89 -15.61 5.88
C SER A 141 -1.40 -14.43 6.75
N ASN A 142 -2.44 -14.70 7.50
CA ASN A 142 -3.02 -13.73 8.43
C ASN A 142 -2.44 -13.81 9.86
N ASN A 143 -1.56 -14.77 10.13
CA ASN A 143 -1.16 -15.10 11.51
C ASN A 143 0.32 -15.46 11.69
N LYS A 144 1.15 -15.34 10.66
CA LYS A 144 2.57 -15.63 10.72
C LYS A 144 3.41 -14.47 10.22
N GLU A 145 4.54 -14.24 10.86
CA GLU A 145 5.60 -13.41 10.30
C GLU A 145 6.28 -14.17 9.17
N GLU A 146 6.21 -13.63 7.96
CA GLU A 146 6.79 -14.28 6.78
C GLU A 146 7.21 -13.25 5.74
N ILE A 147 8.07 -13.70 4.83
CA ILE A 147 8.54 -12.93 3.69
C ILE A 147 7.95 -13.58 2.43
N ILE A 148 7.28 -12.78 1.62
CA ILE A 148 6.82 -13.16 0.29
C ILE A 148 7.63 -12.43 -0.77
N THR A 149 7.87 -13.07 -1.90
CA THR A 149 8.64 -12.50 -3.01
C THR A 149 7.95 -12.78 -4.34
N ALA A 150 8.09 -11.87 -5.29
CA ALA A 150 7.63 -12.05 -6.66
C ALA A 150 8.61 -11.37 -7.63
N GLU A 151 8.67 -11.89 -8.84
CA GLU A 151 9.38 -11.25 -9.95
C GLU A 151 8.44 -10.30 -10.67
N ILE A 152 8.88 -9.06 -10.89
CA ILE A 152 8.16 -8.02 -11.64
C ILE A 152 9.03 -7.60 -12.81
N ASP A 153 8.52 -7.81 -14.02
CA ASP A 153 9.17 -7.39 -15.27
C ASP A 153 8.69 -5.99 -15.65
N ILE A 154 9.42 -4.98 -15.20
CA ILE A 154 9.10 -3.56 -15.41
C ILE A 154 9.06 -3.21 -16.91
N GLU A 155 9.96 -3.76 -17.71
CA GLU A 155 10.00 -3.49 -19.16
C GLU A 155 8.75 -4.03 -19.87
N LYS A 156 8.32 -5.23 -19.49
CA LYS A 156 7.08 -5.82 -19.98
C LYS A 156 5.85 -5.02 -19.55
N ASP A 157 5.86 -4.51 -18.33
CA ASP A 157 4.77 -3.66 -17.81
C ASP A 157 4.72 -2.33 -18.57
N HIS A 158 5.87 -1.72 -18.88
CA HIS A 158 5.96 -0.52 -19.72
C HIS A 158 5.43 -0.77 -21.15
N LEU A 159 5.83 -1.89 -21.76
CA LEU A 159 5.36 -2.25 -23.09
C LEU A 159 3.84 -2.46 -23.09
N PHE A 160 3.32 -3.16 -22.10
CA PHE A 160 1.89 -3.39 -21.97
C PHE A 160 1.13 -2.07 -21.80
N ARG A 161 1.61 -1.17 -20.92
CA ARG A 161 0.97 0.14 -20.67
C ARG A 161 0.89 0.99 -21.93
N ARG A 162 1.97 1.04 -22.73
CA ARG A 162 1.99 1.75 -24.02
C ARG A 162 0.98 1.18 -25.01
N ASN A 163 0.89 -0.14 -25.11
CA ASN A 163 -0.01 -0.82 -26.03
C ASN A 163 -1.48 -0.73 -25.60
N TRP A 164 -1.72 -0.64 -24.28
CA TRP A 164 -3.05 -0.50 -23.73
C TRP A 164 -3.65 0.88 -23.97
N GLY A 165 -2.81 1.90 -24.23
CA GLY A 165 -3.26 3.26 -24.54
C GLY A 165 -3.90 3.99 -23.36
N LEU A 166 -3.48 3.67 -22.13
CA LEU A 166 -4.07 4.25 -20.92
C LEU A 166 -3.62 5.69 -20.67
N PHE A 167 -2.41 6.05 -21.09
CA PHE A 167 -1.76 7.37 -20.93
C PHE A 167 -1.07 7.80 -22.22
#